data_7a1699e808a9192608e1ab1149765060
#
_entry.id   7a1699e808a9192608e1ab1149765060
#
_cell.length_a   1.000
_cell.length_b   1.000
_cell.length_c   1.000
_cell.angle_alpha   90.00
_cell.angle_beta   90.00
_cell.angle_gamma   90.00
#
_symmetry.space_group_name_H-M   'P 1'
#
loop_
_entity.id
_entity.type
_entity.pdbx_description
1 polymer ?
#
loop_
_entity_poly.entity_id
_entity_poly.type
_entity_poly.pdbx_seq_one_letter_code
_entity_poly.pdbx_strand_id
1 'polypeptide(L)'
;MFRSFPILVLMFILQSACAREFQATPITLADRSGPGDTHAGIRWLGALRLPNAEFNSLKLCGLSGLAWDEDEGLLYAISDIGGLFHLRPEFDSRGILTGVRVVTAYPLLDASGQPIRPPFDDAEGLAIRNGDNRTPGDTELLVSFEIRPRVVRYSPTGQWRGEEPLPALLSDLRNYRDTNQALEAVTIDPRWGVLTGTEAPLRDDPVGRIRLFASDGRFWSYPLGSAPGSALVAMEALPDGGLLTLERAFVAPLRPLIISLRRT
;
A
#
# COMPACT_ATOMS: atom_id res chain seq x y z
N MET A 1 34.35 21.09 67.34
CA MET A 1 34.63 21.55 65.96
C MET A 1 33.87 20.59 65.02
N PHE A 2 32.60 20.89 64.76
CA PHE A 2 31.74 20.06 63.88
C PHE A 2 31.65 20.73 62.51
N ARG A 3 32.13 20.05 61.47
CA ARG A 3 32.03 20.48 60.09
C ARG A 3 30.73 19.94 59.51
N SER A 4 29.78 20.82 59.16
CA SER A 4 28.56 20.52 58.43
C SER A 4 28.92 20.38 56.94
N PHE A 5 28.58 19.24 56.35
CA PHE A 5 28.56 19.04 54.87
C PHE A 5 27.15 19.37 54.32
N PRO A 6 27.03 20.19 53.29
CA PRO A 6 25.73 20.38 52.65
C PRO A 6 25.43 19.19 51.71
N ILE A 7 24.28 18.55 51.93
CA ILE A 7 23.72 17.55 51.03
C ILE A 7 23.13 18.29 49.83
N LEU A 8 23.75 18.14 48.66
CA LEU A 8 23.24 18.63 47.40
C LEU A 8 22.17 17.64 46.90
N VAL A 9 20.90 17.97 47.04
CA VAL A 9 19.78 17.20 46.46
C VAL A 9 19.67 17.55 44.98
N LEU A 10 20.16 16.66 44.11
CA LEU A 10 20.00 16.78 42.67
C LEU A 10 18.60 16.33 42.27
N MET A 11 17.71 17.30 42.06
CA MET A 11 16.35 17.06 41.57
C MET A 11 16.39 16.74 40.09
N PHE A 12 16.32 15.46 39.72
CA PHE A 12 16.09 15.03 38.34
C PHE A 12 14.67 15.40 37.93
N ILE A 13 14.51 16.48 37.19
CA ILE A 13 13.26 16.78 36.49
C ILE A 13 13.19 15.80 35.29
N LEU A 14 12.42 14.74 35.45
CA LEU A 14 11.95 13.93 34.34
C LEU A 14 11.07 14.83 33.46
N GLN A 15 11.66 15.40 32.41
CA GLN A 15 10.88 15.95 31.32
C GLN A 15 10.24 14.76 30.61
N SER A 16 8.99 14.47 30.93
CA SER A 16 8.13 13.64 30.11
C SER A 16 7.98 14.38 28.78
N ALA A 17 8.82 14.02 27.79
CA ALA A 17 8.54 14.35 26.41
C ALA A 17 7.20 13.70 26.11
N CYS A 18 6.13 14.50 26.01
CA CYS A 18 4.88 14.06 25.41
C CYS A 18 5.20 13.64 23.97
N ALA A 19 5.50 12.36 23.75
CA ALA A 19 5.39 11.76 22.45
C ALA A 19 3.95 12.05 22.02
N ARG A 20 3.75 12.81 20.95
CA ARG A 20 2.42 13.00 20.38
C ARG A 20 1.90 11.60 20.08
N GLU A 21 0.86 11.20 20.78
CA GLU A 21 0.21 9.92 20.58
C GLU A 21 -0.25 9.85 19.12
N PHE A 22 0.09 8.76 18.41
CA PHE A 22 -0.39 8.54 17.05
C PHE A 22 -1.90 8.42 17.10
N GLN A 23 -2.60 9.39 16.54
CA GLN A 23 -4.06 9.41 16.50
C GLN A 23 -4.54 9.70 15.08
N ALA A 24 -5.14 8.68 14.44
CA ALA A 24 -5.87 8.85 13.21
C ALA A 24 -7.12 9.69 13.42
N THR A 25 -7.44 10.59 12.51
CA THR A 25 -8.61 11.45 12.62
C THR A 25 -9.62 11.15 11.51
N PRO A 26 -10.93 10.96 11.85
CA PRO A 26 -11.96 10.82 10.84
C PRO A 26 -12.01 12.02 9.89
N ILE A 27 -12.20 11.75 8.61
CA ILE A 27 -12.38 12.77 7.57
C ILE A 27 -13.59 12.43 6.71
N THR A 28 -14.16 13.46 6.07
CA THR A 28 -15.19 13.31 5.05
C THR A 28 -14.52 13.41 3.68
N LEU A 29 -14.74 12.41 2.81
CA LEU A 29 -14.18 12.41 1.46
C LEU A 29 -15.07 13.10 0.43
N ALA A 30 -16.38 13.18 0.69
CA ALA A 30 -17.34 13.82 -0.20
C ALA A 30 -18.49 14.44 0.61
N ASP A 31 -19.04 15.54 0.12
CA ASP A 31 -20.09 16.32 0.82
C ASP A 31 -21.45 15.59 0.90
N ARG A 32 -21.61 14.43 0.27
CA ARG A 32 -22.89 13.76 0.09
C ARG A 32 -22.99 12.34 0.65
N SER A 33 -21.93 11.80 1.25
CA SER A 33 -21.93 10.42 1.76
C SER A 33 -21.31 10.37 3.15
N GLY A 34 -22.08 9.94 4.13
CA GLY A 34 -21.64 9.66 5.49
C GLY A 34 -21.23 8.21 5.70
N PRO A 35 -20.48 7.88 6.76
CA PRO A 35 -20.18 6.51 7.14
C PRO A 35 -21.46 5.68 7.34
N GLY A 36 -21.54 4.52 6.68
CA GLY A 36 -22.69 3.63 6.66
C GLY A 36 -23.52 3.71 5.37
N ASP A 37 -23.37 4.78 4.57
CA ASP A 37 -24.08 4.91 3.30
C ASP A 37 -23.59 3.91 2.26
N THR A 38 -24.51 3.53 1.36
CA THR A 38 -24.18 2.64 0.23
C THR A 38 -24.32 3.40 -1.07
N HIS A 39 -23.28 3.33 -1.90
CA HIS A 39 -23.27 3.93 -3.23
C HIS A 39 -22.80 2.90 -4.26
N ALA A 40 -23.58 2.69 -5.33
CA ALA A 40 -23.27 1.71 -6.39
C ALA A 40 -22.91 0.30 -5.86
N GLY A 41 -23.59 -0.17 -4.80
CA GLY A 41 -23.34 -1.48 -4.19
C GLY A 41 -22.16 -1.52 -3.21
N ILE A 42 -21.45 -0.41 -3.01
CA ILE A 42 -20.33 -0.31 -2.06
C ILE A 42 -20.79 0.46 -0.83
N ARG A 43 -20.66 -0.17 0.34
CA ARG A 43 -20.92 0.48 1.62
C ARG A 43 -19.69 1.25 2.08
N TRP A 44 -19.87 2.54 2.32
CA TRP A 44 -18.82 3.39 2.85
C TRP A 44 -18.68 3.21 4.36
N LEU A 45 -17.52 2.72 4.81
CA LEU A 45 -17.30 2.49 6.25
C LEU A 45 -16.62 3.67 6.95
N GLY A 46 -16.10 4.64 6.20
CA GLY A 46 -15.42 5.83 6.74
C GLY A 46 -14.06 6.05 6.10
N ALA A 47 -13.45 7.16 6.47
CA ALA A 47 -12.08 7.50 6.10
C ALA A 47 -11.34 8.11 7.27
N LEU A 48 -10.05 7.83 7.35
CA LEU A 48 -9.15 8.35 8.38
C LEU A 48 -7.98 9.08 7.73
N ARG A 49 -7.62 10.21 8.29
CA ARG A 49 -6.33 10.87 8.04
C ARG A 49 -5.32 10.35 9.05
N LEU A 50 -4.23 9.82 8.56
CA LEU A 50 -3.10 9.40 9.38
C LEU A 50 -2.13 10.58 9.55
N PRO A 51 -1.66 10.89 10.78
CA PRO A 51 -0.61 11.87 10.97
C PRO A 51 0.73 11.30 10.48
N ASN A 52 1.63 12.18 10.06
CA ASN A 52 3.01 11.79 9.89
C ASN A 52 3.58 11.32 11.24
N ALA A 53 4.14 10.12 11.24
CA ALA A 53 4.69 9.49 12.43
C ALA A 53 5.89 8.61 12.05
N GLU A 54 6.61 8.14 13.04
CA GLU A 54 7.74 7.24 12.85
C GLU A 54 7.57 6.02 13.77
N PHE A 55 7.75 4.83 13.19
CA PHE A 55 7.68 3.55 13.91
C PHE A 55 8.90 2.73 13.54
N ASN A 56 9.66 2.27 14.53
CA ASN A 56 10.90 1.51 14.33
C ASN A 56 11.87 2.21 13.35
N SER A 57 11.99 3.54 13.44
CA SER A 57 12.80 4.39 12.54
C SER A 57 12.33 4.42 11.08
N LEU A 58 11.10 3.99 10.81
CA LEU A 58 10.44 4.09 9.51
C LEU A 58 9.36 5.16 9.54
N LYS A 59 9.38 6.04 8.55
CA LYS A 59 8.37 7.10 8.42
C LYS A 59 7.08 6.53 7.85
N LEU A 60 5.97 6.73 8.55
CA LEU A 60 4.62 6.43 8.05
C LEU A 60 4.17 7.56 7.11
N CYS A 61 4.56 7.46 5.85
CA CYS A 61 4.17 8.38 4.78
C CYS A 61 4.29 7.66 3.43
N GLY A 62 3.75 8.24 2.35
CA GLY A 62 3.83 7.66 1.01
C GLY A 62 3.25 6.25 0.95
N LEU A 63 2.11 5.99 1.61
CA LEU A 63 1.47 4.68 1.55
C LEU A 63 0.90 4.48 0.14
N SER A 64 1.37 3.44 -0.54
CA SER A 64 1.05 3.11 -1.93
C SER A 64 0.20 1.84 -2.07
N GLY A 65 0.42 0.81 -1.24
CA GLY A 65 -0.32 -0.45 -1.30
C GLY A 65 -0.87 -0.89 0.04
N LEU A 66 -2.06 -1.52 0.01
CA LEU A 66 -2.75 -2.10 1.17
C LEU A 66 -3.18 -3.54 0.89
N ALA A 67 -3.03 -4.44 1.87
CA ALA A 67 -3.55 -5.80 1.79
C ALA A 67 -4.10 -6.26 3.15
N TRP A 68 -5.28 -6.87 3.14
CA TRP A 68 -5.94 -7.36 4.35
C TRP A 68 -5.62 -8.83 4.61
N ASP A 69 -5.21 -9.13 5.82
CA ASP A 69 -4.98 -10.47 6.33
C ASP A 69 -6.11 -10.82 7.31
N GLU A 70 -7.04 -11.66 6.88
CA GLU A 70 -8.19 -12.09 7.67
C GLU A 70 -7.76 -12.99 8.83
N ASP A 71 -6.73 -13.82 8.61
CA ASP A 71 -6.27 -14.79 9.58
C ASP A 71 -5.57 -14.12 10.77
N GLU A 72 -4.85 -13.03 10.52
CA GLU A 72 -4.15 -12.24 11.54
C GLU A 72 -4.97 -11.02 12.03
N GLY A 73 -6.02 -10.65 11.31
CA GLY A 73 -6.79 -9.43 11.56
C GLY A 73 -5.92 -8.18 11.41
N LEU A 74 -5.06 -8.17 10.40
CA LEU A 74 -4.10 -7.11 10.11
C LEU A 74 -4.30 -6.52 8.72
N LEU A 75 -4.12 -5.22 8.60
CA LEU A 75 -3.97 -4.53 7.34
C LEU A 75 -2.48 -4.23 7.13
N TYR A 76 -1.86 -4.90 6.17
CA TYR A 76 -0.52 -4.54 5.74
C TYR A 76 -0.56 -3.30 4.86
N ALA A 77 0.40 -2.41 5.05
CA ALA A 77 0.58 -1.22 4.23
C ALA A 77 2.05 -1.08 3.86
N ILE A 78 2.33 -0.84 2.59
CA ILE A 78 3.68 -0.51 2.12
C ILE A 78 3.78 0.97 1.79
N SER A 79 4.99 1.51 1.83
CA SER A 79 5.28 2.87 1.40
C SER A 79 6.29 2.89 0.26
N ASP A 80 6.21 3.93 -0.57
CA ASP A 80 7.11 4.26 -1.68
C ASP A 80 8.58 4.50 -1.27
N ILE A 81 8.86 4.44 0.02
CA ILE A 81 10.21 4.53 0.60
C ILE A 81 10.63 3.22 1.31
N GLY A 82 10.05 2.09 0.90
CA GLY A 82 10.47 0.76 1.35
C GLY A 82 10.07 0.39 2.78
N GLY A 83 9.05 1.04 3.35
CA GLY A 83 8.46 0.69 4.64
C GLY A 83 7.31 -0.29 4.54
N LEU A 84 7.23 -1.26 5.44
CA LEU A 84 6.10 -2.17 5.63
C LEU A 84 5.52 -1.94 7.02
N PHE A 85 4.24 -1.61 7.09
CA PHE A 85 3.52 -1.31 8.33
C PHE A 85 2.42 -2.33 8.56
N HIS A 86 2.31 -2.82 9.80
CA HIS A 86 1.19 -3.63 10.25
C HIS A 86 0.19 -2.72 10.95
N LEU A 87 -0.97 -2.59 10.39
CA LEU A 87 -2.04 -1.75 10.89
C LEU A 87 -3.17 -2.61 11.43
N ARG A 88 -3.84 -2.16 12.48
CA ARG A 88 -5.07 -2.76 12.96
C ARG A 88 -6.19 -1.74 12.93
N PRO A 89 -7.10 -1.83 11.96
CA PRO A 89 -8.29 -0.99 11.90
C PRO A 89 -9.20 -1.24 13.11
N GLU A 90 -9.87 -0.20 13.56
CA GLU A 90 -10.83 -0.23 14.67
C GLU A 90 -12.21 0.19 14.16
N PHE A 91 -13.21 -0.62 14.47
CA PHE A 91 -14.59 -0.39 14.02
C PHE A 91 -15.53 -0.30 15.22
N ASP A 92 -16.56 0.52 15.09
CA ASP A 92 -17.64 0.56 16.08
C ASP A 92 -18.60 -0.64 15.91
N SER A 93 -19.61 -0.73 16.79
CA SER A 93 -20.60 -1.82 16.75
C SER A 93 -21.46 -1.86 15.49
N ARG A 94 -21.43 -0.82 14.65
CA ARG A 94 -22.12 -0.74 13.35
C ARG A 94 -21.18 -1.09 12.19
N GLY A 95 -19.91 -1.39 12.48
CA GLY A 95 -18.86 -1.63 11.49
C GLY A 95 -18.34 -0.36 10.82
N ILE A 96 -18.46 0.80 11.47
CA ILE A 96 -17.90 2.06 10.97
C ILE A 96 -16.45 2.17 11.44
N LEU A 97 -15.56 2.52 10.53
CA LEU A 97 -14.14 2.74 10.80
C LEU A 97 -13.96 3.97 11.70
N THR A 98 -13.46 3.76 12.91
CA THR A 98 -13.31 4.80 13.94
C THR A 98 -11.86 5.14 14.25
N GLY A 99 -10.95 4.21 13.97
CA GLY A 99 -9.53 4.36 14.26
C GLY A 99 -8.67 3.37 13.52
N VAL A 100 -7.38 3.53 13.64
CA VAL A 100 -6.37 2.57 13.23
C VAL A 100 -5.17 2.67 14.16
N ARG A 101 -4.62 1.54 14.56
CA ARG A 101 -3.42 1.45 15.38
C ARG A 101 -2.29 0.84 14.57
N VAL A 102 -1.11 1.44 14.61
CA VAL A 102 0.12 0.82 14.08
C VAL A 102 0.60 -0.22 15.09
N VAL A 103 0.67 -1.48 14.68
CA VAL A 103 1.12 -2.60 15.51
C VAL A 103 2.64 -2.64 15.53
N THR A 104 3.25 -2.58 14.34
CA THR A 104 4.71 -2.57 14.14
C THR A 104 5.04 -2.09 12.73
N ALA A 105 6.33 -1.90 12.47
CA ALA A 105 6.86 -1.57 11.14
C ALA A 105 8.18 -2.30 10.90
N TYR A 106 8.43 -2.67 9.64
CA TYR A 106 9.64 -3.35 9.18
C TYR A 106 10.14 -2.69 7.89
N PRO A 107 11.46 -2.63 7.65
CA PRO A 107 11.97 -2.30 6.33
C PRO A 107 11.74 -3.48 5.38
N LEU A 108 11.47 -3.20 4.10
CA LEU A 108 11.60 -4.20 3.06
C LEU A 108 13.10 -4.47 2.83
N LEU A 109 13.49 -5.73 2.82
CA LEU A 109 14.88 -6.15 2.68
C LEU A 109 15.17 -6.65 1.26
N ASP A 110 16.38 -6.44 0.78
CA ASP A 110 16.89 -7.06 -0.44
C ASP A 110 17.33 -8.51 -0.23
N ALA A 111 17.77 -9.17 -1.29
CA ALA A 111 18.23 -10.57 -1.25
C ALA A 111 19.47 -10.78 -0.34
N SER A 112 20.19 -9.73 0.02
CA SER A 112 21.31 -9.77 0.95
C SER A 112 20.90 -9.54 2.41
N GLY A 113 19.59 -9.30 2.65
CA GLY A 113 19.06 -9.00 3.98
C GLY A 113 19.30 -7.56 4.44
N GLN A 114 19.62 -6.64 3.52
CA GLN A 114 19.77 -5.23 3.82
C GLN A 114 18.51 -4.45 3.44
N PRO A 115 18.15 -3.38 4.16
CA PRO A 115 17.06 -2.51 3.75
C PRO A 115 17.26 -2.01 2.32
N ILE A 116 16.21 -2.10 1.49
CA ILE A 116 16.22 -1.55 0.15
C ILE A 116 16.45 -0.04 0.26
N ARG A 117 17.17 0.52 -0.72
CA ARG A 117 17.56 1.93 -0.71
C ARG A 117 17.14 2.63 -2.00
N PRO A 118 16.94 3.96 -1.95
CA PRO A 118 16.73 4.77 -3.14
C PRO A 118 17.79 4.51 -4.22
N PRO A 119 17.41 4.48 -5.49
CA PRO A 119 16.04 4.66 -6.02
C PRO A 119 15.24 3.36 -6.16
N PHE A 120 15.65 2.25 -5.56
CA PHE A 120 15.06 0.92 -5.77
C PHE A 120 14.01 0.54 -4.73
N ASP A 121 13.69 1.43 -3.81
CA ASP A 121 12.71 1.29 -2.73
C ASP A 121 11.29 1.75 -3.08
N ASP A 122 11.09 2.18 -4.33
CA ASP A 122 9.84 2.67 -4.89
C ASP A 122 8.80 1.55 -5.05
N ALA A 123 8.16 1.22 -3.93
CA ALA A 123 7.20 0.12 -3.79
C ALA A 123 5.78 0.66 -3.93
N GLU A 124 4.97 0.08 -4.85
CA GLU A 124 3.67 0.63 -5.23
C GLU A 124 2.50 -0.30 -4.92
N GLY A 125 2.44 -1.46 -5.51
CA GLY A 125 1.35 -2.40 -5.29
C GLY A 125 1.65 -3.44 -4.22
N LEU A 126 0.62 -3.85 -3.50
CA LEU A 126 0.69 -4.91 -2.49
C LEU A 126 -0.43 -5.92 -2.69
N ALA A 127 -0.07 -7.19 -2.77
CA ALA A 127 -1.01 -8.31 -2.71
C ALA A 127 -0.61 -9.29 -1.61
N ILE A 128 -1.56 -10.11 -1.19
CA ILE A 128 -1.38 -11.09 -0.12
C ILE A 128 -1.69 -12.50 -0.61
N ARG A 129 -0.88 -13.47 -0.21
CA ARG A 129 -1.12 -14.91 -0.36
C ARG A 129 -1.28 -15.53 1.01
N ASN A 130 -2.22 -16.46 1.14
CA ASN A 130 -2.52 -17.18 2.38
C ASN A 130 -3.09 -16.31 3.52
N GLY A 131 -3.63 -15.13 3.25
CA GLY A 131 -4.18 -14.26 4.30
C GLY A 131 -5.62 -14.59 4.71
N ASP A 132 -6.25 -15.65 4.13
CA ASP A 132 -7.64 -16.05 4.37
C ASP A 132 -7.85 -17.57 4.35
N ASN A 133 -6.79 -18.33 4.61
CA ASN A 133 -6.79 -19.81 4.53
C ASN A 133 -7.03 -20.50 5.89
N ARG A 134 -7.23 -19.72 6.96
CA ARG A 134 -7.38 -20.15 8.35
C ARG A 134 -6.11 -20.74 8.97
N THR A 135 -4.94 -20.35 8.45
CA THR A 135 -3.63 -20.80 8.93
C THR A 135 -2.78 -19.58 9.28
N PRO A 136 -2.90 -19.03 10.50
CA PRO A 136 -2.10 -17.91 10.92
C PRO A 136 -0.59 -18.16 10.79
N GLY A 137 0.17 -17.14 10.34
CA GLY A 137 1.63 -17.18 10.27
C GLY A 137 2.21 -17.69 8.96
N ASP A 138 1.41 -18.10 7.97
CA ASP A 138 1.89 -18.55 6.65
C ASP A 138 1.72 -17.50 5.53
N THR A 139 1.34 -16.30 5.91
CA THR A 139 1.15 -15.15 5.01
C THR A 139 2.41 -14.83 4.21
N GLU A 140 2.26 -14.62 2.91
CA GLU A 140 3.28 -14.10 2.02
C GLU A 140 2.77 -12.82 1.34
N LEU A 141 3.61 -11.79 1.27
CA LEU A 141 3.31 -10.52 0.64
C LEU A 141 3.97 -10.44 -0.73
N LEU A 142 3.26 -9.91 -1.72
CA LEU A 142 3.78 -9.62 -3.05
C LEU A 142 3.80 -8.11 -3.24
N VAL A 143 4.96 -7.56 -3.54
CA VAL A 143 5.16 -6.11 -3.71
C VAL A 143 5.66 -5.82 -5.11
N SER A 144 4.97 -4.93 -5.85
CA SER A 144 5.46 -4.38 -7.11
C SER A 144 6.32 -3.14 -6.89
N PHE A 145 7.28 -2.93 -7.79
CA PHE A 145 8.23 -1.81 -7.74
C PHE A 145 8.36 -1.16 -9.10
N GLU A 146 8.55 0.17 -9.13
CA GLU A 146 8.65 0.95 -10.37
C GLU A 146 10.06 1.01 -10.96
N ILE A 147 11.00 1.65 -10.31
CA ILE A 147 12.29 2.06 -10.90
C ILE A 147 13.12 0.89 -11.45
N ARG A 148 13.01 -0.28 -10.86
CA ARG A 148 13.43 -1.56 -11.40
C ARG A 148 12.20 -2.45 -11.41
N PRO A 149 11.42 -2.50 -12.50
CA PRO A 149 10.15 -3.23 -12.53
C PRO A 149 10.34 -4.67 -12.13
N ARG A 150 9.72 -5.06 -11.02
CA ARG A 150 9.76 -6.40 -10.44
C ARG A 150 8.60 -6.59 -9.49
N VAL A 151 8.22 -7.83 -9.26
CA VAL A 151 7.34 -8.23 -8.15
C VAL A 151 8.14 -9.12 -7.23
N VAL A 152 8.23 -8.73 -5.98
CA VAL A 152 9.04 -9.42 -4.96
C VAL A 152 8.13 -10.04 -3.91
N ARG A 153 8.45 -11.28 -3.52
CA ARG A 153 7.80 -11.96 -2.41
C ARG A 153 8.52 -11.65 -1.12
N TYR A 154 7.73 -11.29 -0.11
CA TYR A 154 8.21 -10.98 1.23
C TYR A 154 7.49 -11.78 2.30
N SER A 155 8.17 -12.04 3.43
CA SER A 155 7.48 -12.38 4.65
C SER A 155 6.75 -11.15 5.23
N PRO A 156 5.81 -11.33 6.17
CA PRO A 156 5.22 -10.21 6.90
C PRO A 156 6.22 -9.32 7.66
N THR A 157 7.44 -9.80 7.88
CA THR A 157 8.51 -9.04 8.53
C THR A 157 9.49 -8.38 7.54
N GLY A 158 9.11 -8.26 6.26
CA GLY A 158 9.91 -7.61 5.23
C GLY A 158 11.09 -8.41 4.71
N GLN A 159 11.21 -9.71 5.07
CA GLN A 159 12.30 -10.57 4.58
C GLN A 159 12.06 -10.96 3.12
N TRP A 160 13.04 -10.75 2.26
CA TRP A 160 13.00 -11.18 0.86
C TRP A 160 12.84 -12.71 0.74
N ARG A 161 11.94 -13.17 -0.12
CA ARG A 161 11.62 -14.57 -0.38
C ARG A 161 11.84 -14.99 -1.83
N GLY A 162 12.07 -14.04 -2.73
CA GLY A 162 12.27 -14.27 -4.15
C GLY A 162 11.53 -13.26 -5.00
N GLU A 163 11.75 -13.31 -6.30
CA GLU A 163 11.02 -12.50 -7.28
C GLU A 163 10.02 -13.39 -8.02
N GLU A 164 8.84 -12.85 -8.33
CA GLU A 164 7.88 -13.47 -9.24
C GLU A 164 8.34 -13.28 -10.69
N PRO A 165 8.13 -14.26 -11.57
CA PRO A 165 8.42 -14.08 -12.99
C PRO A 165 7.62 -12.93 -13.58
N LEU A 166 8.30 -12.06 -14.33
CA LEU A 166 7.65 -11.02 -15.13
C LEU A 166 7.83 -11.31 -16.62
N PRO A 167 6.83 -11.00 -17.47
CA PRO A 167 7.02 -10.95 -18.92
C PRO A 167 8.19 -10.02 -19.27
N ALA A 168 9.02 -10.42 -20.24
CA ALA A 168 10.19 -9.65 -20.66
C ALA A 168 9.86 -8.20 -21.07
N LEU A 169 8.63 -7.98 -21.57
CA LEU A 169 8.14 -6.64 -21.90
C LEU A 169 8.09 -5.73 -20.68
N LEU A 170 7.75 -6.25 -19.51
CA LEU A 170 7.63 -5.46 -18.27
C LEU A 170 8.97 -5.28 -17.55
N SER A 171 9.94 -6.13 -17.79
CA SER A 171 11.26 -6.05 -17.13
C SER A 171 12.17 -4.96 -17.70
N ASP A 172 11.82 -4.39 -18.87
CA ASP A 172 12.64 -3.40 -19.56
C ASP A 172 12.00 -2.01 -19.48
N LEU A 173 12.63 -1.12 -18.72
CA LEU A 173 12.18 0.27 -18.56
C LEU A 173 12.03 1.04 -19.88
N ARG A 174 12.71 0.63 -20.95
CA ARG A 174 12.58 1.27 -22.27
C ARG A 174 11.18 1.11 -22.88
N ASN A 175 10.39 0.15 -22.41
CA ASN A 175 9.01 -0.06 -22.84
C ASN A 175 8.02 0.88 -22.15
N TYR A 176 8.42 1.55 -21.08
CA TYR A 176 7.57 2.50 -20.38
C TYR A 176 7.73 3.91 -20.95
N ARG A 177 6.68 4.70 -20.88
CA ARG A 177 6.69 6.12 -21.30
C ARG A 177 7.41 6.98 -20.30
N ASP A 178 7.20 6.66 -19.04
CA ASP A 178 7.84 7.29 -17.88
C ASP A 178 8.27 6.19 -16.91
N THR A 179 9.43 6.31 -16.30
CA THR A 179 9.94 5.36 -15.31
C THR A 179 9.21 5.43 -13.99
N ASN A 180 8.54 6.53 -13.72
CA ASN A 180 7.68 6.77 -12.55
C ASN A 180 6.20 6.52 -12.86
N GLN A 181 5.89 5.67 -13.83
CA GLN A 181 4.57 5.21 -14.22
C GLN A 181 4.65 3.73 -14.67
N ALA A 182 5.48 2.97 -13.96
CA ALA A 182 5.79 1.60 -14.34
C ALA A 182 4.83 0.58 -13.69
N LEU A 183 5.35 -0.39 -12.91
CA LEU A 183 4.54 -1.41 -12.27
C LEU A 183 3.87 -0.85 -11.02
N GLU A 184 2.60 -0.58 -11.12
CA GLU A 184 1.82 0.02 -10.04
C GLU A 184 1.01 -1.05 -9.27
N ALA A 185 0.17 -1.79 -9.97
CA ALA A 185 -0.80 -2.69 -9.36
C ALA A 185 -0.37 -4.15 -9.43
N VAL A 186 -0.61 -4.90 -8.36
CA VAL A 186 -0.43 -6.35 -8.28
C VAL A 186 -1.59 -6.99 -7.54
N THR A 187 -2.05 -8.17 -7.99
CA THR A 187 -3.03 -9.00 -7.29
C THR A 187 -2.80 -10.50 -7.60
N ILE A 188 -3.51 -11.37 -6.92
CA ILE A 188 -3.45 -12.82 -7.13
C ILE A 188 -4.82 -13.32 -7.58
N ASP A 189 -4.96 -13.64 -8.87
CA ASP A 189 -6.19 -14.24 -9.41
C ASP A 189 -6.12 -15.77 -9.23
N PRO A 190 -7.18 -16.41 -8.70
CA PRO A 190 -7.19 -17.86 -8.49
C PRO A 190 -6.99 -18.70 -9.77
N ARG A 191 -7.31 -18.16 -10.95
CA ARG A 191 -7.23 -18.84 -12.25
C ARG A 191 -5.92 -18.55 -12.99
N TRP A 192 -5.40 -17.32 -12.82
CA TRP A 192 -4.31 -16.79 -13.64
C TRP A 192 -3.01 -16.56 -12.85
N GLY A 193 -3.04 -16.77 -11.54
CA GLY A 193 -1.91 -16.51 -10.65
C GLY A 193 -1.67 -15.01 -10.45
N VAL A 194 -0.42 -14.61 -10.35
CA VAL A 194 -0.06 -13.22 -10.14
C VAL A 194 -0.37 -12.40 -11.38
N LEU A 195 -1.19 -11.36 -11.20
CA LEU A 195 -1.48 -10.34 -12.21
C LEU A 195 -0.81 -9.03 -11.83
N THR A 196 -0.26 -8.36 -12.84
CA THR A 196 0.33 -7.02 -12.69
C THR A 196 -0.22 -6.04 -13.71
N GLY A 197 -0.29 -4.77 -13.34
CA GLY A 197 -0.68 -3.66 -14.21
C GLY A 197 0.28 -2.50 -14.11
N THR A 198 0.46 -1.79 -15.22
CA THR A 198 1.24 -0.55 -15.26
C THR A 198 0.35 0.63 -14.90
N GLU A 199 0.91 1.69 -14.29
CA GLU A 199 0.16 2.91 -14.01
C GLU A 199 -0.36 3.54 -15.31
N ALA A 200 0.51 3.68 -16.29
CA ALA A 200 0.21 4.28 -17.59
C ALA A 200 0.41 3.28 -18.75
N PRO A 201 -0.12 3.58 -19.94
CA PRO A 201 0.12 2.78 -21.14
C PRO A 201 1.60 2.62 -21.45
N LEU A 202 2.04 1.43 -21.80
CA LEU A 202 3.39 1.20 -22.34
C LEU A 202 3.59 2.05 -23.60
N ARG A 203 4.85 2.22 -24.01
CA ARG A 203 5.23 3.12 -25.11
C ARG A 203 4.47 2.83 -26.40
N ASP A 204 4.30 1.54 -26.74
CA ASP A 204 3.64 1.09 -27.97
C ASP A 204 2.13 0.83 -27.78
N ASP A 205 1.60 1.02 -26.57
CA ASP A 205 0.18 0.86 -26.31
C ASP A 205 -0.61 2.13 -26.69
N PRO A 206 -1.88 1.98 -27.12
CA PRO A 206 -2.75 3.12 -27.37
C PRO A 206 -2.95 3.95 -26.08
N VAL A 207 -3.02 5.27 -26.23
CA VAL A 207 -3.36 6.18 -25.13
C VAL A 207 -4.72 5.79 -24.56
N GLY A 208 -4.81 5.78 -23.21
CA GLY A 208 -6.03 5.43 -22.49
C GLY A 208 -6.30 3.92 -22.39
N ARG A 209 -5.34 3.10 -22.76
CA ARG A 209 -5.40 1.63 -22.55
C ARG A 209 -4.09 1.12 -21.99
N ILE A 210 -4.18 0.29 -20.97
CA ILE A 210 -3.06 -0.48 -20.44
C ILE A 210 -3.28 -1.97 -20.69
N ARG A 211 -2.27 -2.76 -20.43
CA ARG A 211 -2.36 -4.21 -20.37
C ARG A 211 -2.19 -4.69 -18.92
N LEU A 212 -3.06 -5.59 -18.51
CA LEU A 212 -2.90 -6.38 -17.30
C LEU A 212 -2.25 -7.69 -17.69
N PHE A 213 -1.15 -8.05 -17.05
CA PHE A 213 -0.33 -9.21 -17.40
C PHE A 213 -0.39 -10.28 -16.32
N ALA A 214 -0.54 -11.54 -16.74
CA ALA A 214 -0.21 -12.67 -15.89
C ALA A 214 1.29 -12.98 -15.99
N SER A 215 1.83 -13.63 -14.96
CA SER A 215 3.25 -14.00 -14.90
C SER A 215 3.73 -14.93 -16.03
N ASP A 216 2.80 -15.66 -16.65
CA ASP A 216 3.08 -16.52 -17.82
C ASP A 216 3.09 -15.78 -19.18
N GLY A 217 2.91 -14.45 -19.16
CA GLY A 217 2.95 -13.59 -20.34
C GLY A 217 1.60 -13.36 -21.01
N ARG A 218 0.53 -14.03 -20.60
CA ARG A 218 -0.83 -13.67 -21.04
C ARG A 218 -1.16 -12.27 -20.62
N PHE A 219 -1.97 -11.57 -21.40
CA PHE A 219 -2.42 -10.22 -21.05
C PHE A 219 -3.84 -9.93 -21.53
N TRP A 220 -4.45 -8.96 -20.87
CA TRP A 220 -5.77 -8.41 -21.19
C TRP A 220 -5.68 -6.91 -21.37
N SER A 221 -6.37 -6.40 -22.39
CA SER A 221 -6.47 -4.95 -22.60
C SER A 221 -7.46 -4.35 -21.62
N TYR A 222 -7.01 -3.39 -20.82
CA TYR A 222 -7.81 -2.67 -19.85
C TYR A 222 -7.97 -1.21 -20.26
N PRO A 223 -9.21 -0.72 -20.53
CA PRO A 223 -9.45 0.68 -20.84
C PRO A 223 -9.45 1.51 -19.56
N LEU A 224 -8.55 2.49 -19.47
CA LEU A 224 -8.56 3.47 -18.38
C LEU A 224 -9.84 4.33 -18.43
N GLY A 225 -10.20 4.91 -17.29
CA GLY A 225 -11.33 5.84 -17.19
C GLY A 225 -11.19 7.04 -18.12
N SER A 226 -12.34 7.65 -18.47
CA SER A 226 -12.38 8.77 -19.41
C SER A 226 -11.90 10.08 -18.82
N ALA A 227 -11.68 10.19 -17.52
CA ALA A 227 -11.13 11.38 -16.91
C ALA A 227 -9.70 11.62 -17.39
N PRO A 228 -9.34 12.84 -17.82
CA PRO A 228 -7.96 13.13 -18.24
C PRO A 228 -6.96 12.79 -17.14
N GLY A 229 -5.86 12.13 -17.50
CA GLY A 229 -4.84 11.71 -16.54
C GLY A 229 -5.24 10.50 -15.69
N SER A 230 -6.26 9.72 -16.10
CA SER A 230 -6.58 8.44 -15.44
C SER A 230 -5.43 7.47 -15.55
N ALA A 231 -5.10 6.84 -14.43
CA ALA A 231 -4.04 5.87 -14.26
C ALA A 231 -4.51 4.76 -13.32
N LEU A 232 -4.08 3.52 -13.55
CA LEU A 232 -4.36 2.41 -12.63
C LEU A 232 -3.43 2.54 -11.43
N VAL A 233 -3.98 2.48 -10.21
CA VAL A 233 -3.17 2.57 -8.97
C VAL A 233 -3.32 1.36 -8.05
N ALA A 234 -4.38 0.57 -8.20
CA ALA A 234 -4.50 -0.70 -7.50
C ALA A 234 -5.47 -1.64 -8.22
N MET A 235 -5.36 -2.93 -7.97
CA MET A 235 -6.34 -3.93 -8.41
C MET A 235 -6.44 -5.08 -7.41
N GLU A 236 -7.63 -5.68 -7.34
CA GLU A 236 -7.91 -6.85 -6.52
C GLU A 236 -8.75 -7.85 -7.30
N ALA A 237 -8.32 -9.11 -7.29
CA ALA A 237 -9.08 -10.21 -7.89
C ALA A 237 -10.25 -10.59 -6.97
N LEU A 238 -11.45 -10.64 -7.54
CA LEU A 238 -12.65 -10.99 -6.81
C LEU A 238 -12.91 -12.50 -6.87
N PRO A 239 -13.52 -13.09 -5.82
CA PRO A 239 -13.83 -14.54 -5.79
C PRO A 239 -14.69 -15.03 -6.94
N ASP A 240 -15.51 -14.15 -7.53
CA ASP A 240 -16.37 -14.48 -8.69
C ASP A 240 -15.64 -14.38 -10.04
N GLY A 241 -14.37 -14.04 -10.02
CA GLY A 241 -13.50 -13.94 -11.19
C GLY A 241 -13.50 -12.59 -11.88
N GLY A 242 -14.14 -11.58 -11.31
CA GLY A 242 -13.98 -10.17 -11.70
C GLY A 242 -12.72 -9.55 -11.13
N LEU A 243 -12.38 -8.35 -11.59
CA LEU A 243 -11.37 -7.49 -10.97
C LEU A 243 -12.04 -6.23 -10.41
N LEU A 244 -11.62 -5.83 -9.23
CA LEU A 244 -11.86 -4.51 -8.69
C LEU A 244 -10.61 -3.67 -8.95
N THR A 245 -10.75 -2.53 -9.60
CA THR A 245 -9.63 -1.66 -9.97
C THR A 245 -9.84 -0.29 -9.39
N LEU A 246 -8.78 0.30 -8.84
CA LEU A 246 -8.75 1.68 -8.39
C LEU A 246 -7.96 2.51 -9.41
N GLU A 247 -8.56 3.58 -9.88
CA GLU A 247 -7.91 4.55 -10.76
C GLU A 247 -7.82 5.91 -10.09
N ARG A 248 -6.73 6.61 -10.36
CA ARG A 248 -6.49 8.00 -9.97
C ARG A 248 -6.35 8.85 -11.22
N ALA A 249 -7.17 9.88 -11.37
CA ALA A 249 -6.98 10.87 -12.42
C ALA A 249 -6.36 12.14 -11.83
N PHE A 250 -5.14 12.44 -12.24
CA PHE A 250 -4.37 13.60 -11.83
C PHE A 250 -3.94 14.39 -13.06
N VAL A 251 -4.31 15.66 -13.14
CA VAL A 251 -3.99 16.53 -14.28
C VAL A 251 -2.94 17.57 -13.91
N ALA A 252 -3.07 18.20 -12.76
CA ALA A 252 -2.16 19.24 -12.30
C ALA A 252 -2.40 19.55 -10.80
N PRO A 253 -1.41 20.11 -10.11
CA PRO A 253 -1.60 20.67 -8.77
C PRO A 253 -2.79 21.64 -8.73
N LEU A 254 -3.56 21.65 -7.64
CA LEU A 254 -4.74 22.48 -7.42
C LEU A 254 -5.97 22.13 -8.28
N ARG A 255 -5.92 21.07 -9.08
CA ARG A 255 -7.10 20.48 -9.71
C ARG A 255 -7.64 19.37 -8.82
N PRO A 256 -8.97 19.12 -8.82
CA PRO A 256 -9.55 18.00 -8.08
C PRO A 256 -8.91 16.69 -8.49
N LEU A 257 -8.52 15.89 -7.51
CA LEU A 257 -8.15 14.50 -7.71
C LEU A 257 -9.43 13.69 -7.89
N ILE A 258 -9.52 12.90 -8.96
CA ILE A 258 -10.65 12.00 -9.19
C ILE A 258 -10.18 10.59 -8.90
N ILE A 259 -10.85 9.94 -7.96
CA ILE A 259 -10.65 8.53 -7.64
C ILE A 259 -11.85 7.76 -8.15
N SER A 260 -11.61 6.70 -8.91
CA SER A 260 -12.62 5.84 -9.48
C SER A 260 -12.38 4.40 -9.06
N LEU A 261 -13.41 3.77 -8.50
CA LEU A 261 -13.43 2.33 -8.24
C LEU A 261 -14.29 1.67 -9.31
N ARG A 262 -13.73 0.68 -10.01
CA ARG A 262 -14.41 0.00 -11.13
C ARG A 262 -14.36 -1.51 -10.93
N ARG A 263 -15.45 -2.18 -11.29
CA ARG A 263 -15.50 -3.64 -11.40
C ARG A 263 -15.54 -4.01 -12.88
N THR A 264 -14.68 -4.95 -13.27
CA THR A 264 -14.55 -5.46 -14.64
C THR A 264 -14.65 -6.98 -14.67
#